data_6eb3b7b26c032532b869a4e5267db17d
#
_entry.id   6eb3b7b26c032532b869a4e5267db17d
#
_cell.length_a   1.000
_cell.length_b   1.000
_cell.length_c   1.000
_cell.angle_alpha   90.00
_cell.angle_beta   90.00
_cell.angle_gamma   90.00
#
_symmetry.space_group_name_H-M   'P 1'
#
loop_
_entity.id
_entity.type
_entity.pdbx_description
1 polymer ?
#
loop_
_entity_poly.entity_id
_entity_poly.type
_entity_poly.pdbx_seq_one_letter_code
_entity_poly.pdbx_strand_id
1 'polypeptide(L)'
;MKKIYFYTLLLGLLAFTACEDEKSPVMELQKASAFEPFSQSDFTFNDENAAAEFPEIKWTAADYGVKAVVNYDVTLTNDANAKTVLLGETGTTSLKFTNGQMNTMMAKVGAYPGQTYNFTITLTSKAYDLTADPASNSITFKATPFDPNAVDWKFAYVAVGYPDWDYMNAYLLGDPDGDGVYQGYANFDADGAS
;
A
#
# COMPACT_ATOMS: atom_id res chain seq x y z
N MET A 1 -83.63 14.99 -0.74
CA MET A 1 -82.57 14.56 -1.69
C MET A 1 -81.26 15.38 -1.65
N LYS A 2 -81.28 16.66 -1.24
CA LYS A 2 -80.04 17.49 -1.17
C LYS A 2 -79.01 17.11 -0.07
N LYS A 3 -79.42 16.41 0.97
CA LYS A 3 -78.54 16.01 2.08
C LYS A 3 -77.65 14.78 1.78
N ILE A 4 -78.06 13.94 0.87
CA ILE A 4 -77.34 12.72 0.50
C ILE A 4 -76.08 13.07 -0.33
N TYR A 5 -76.20 14.04 -1.23
CA TYR A 5 -75.05 14.48 -2.06
C TYR A 5 -73.95 15.17 -1.25
N PHE A 6 -74.27 15.76 -0.10
CA PHE A 6 -73.31 16.42 0.77
C PHE A 6 -72.40 15.38 1.49
N TYR A 7 -72.99 14.26 1.91
CA TYR A 7 -72.22 13.19 2.57
C TYR A 7 -71.35 12.40 1.55
N THR A 8 -71.80 12.20 0.33
CA THR A 8 -71.01 11.57 -0.71
C THR A 8 -69.86 12.43 -1.19
N LEU A 9 -70.03 13.75 -1.22
CA LEU A 9 -68.93 14.70 -1.53
C LEU A 9 -67.90 14.79 -0.39
N LEU A 10 -68.34 14.71 0.88
CA LEU A 10 -67.44 14.74 2.03
C LEU A 10 -66.63 13.42 2.17
N LEU A 11 -67.21 12.26 1.78
CA LEU A 11 -66.51 10.98 1.79
C LEU A 11 -65.47 10.86 0.65
N GLY A 12 -65.68 11.55 -0.47
CA GLY A 12 -64.73 11.61 -1.59
C GLY A 12 -63.47 12.46 -1.31
N LEU A 13 -63.56 13.46 -0.41
CA LEU A 13 -62.42 14.31 -0.05
C LEU A 13 -61.42 13.66 0.92
N LEU A 14 -61.84 12.61 1.63
CA LEU A 14 -60.93 11.89 2.58
C LEU A 14 -60.08 10.79 1.93
N ALA A 15 -60.28 10.49 0.65
CA ALA A 15 -59.55 9.46 -0.07
C ALA A 15 -58.20 9.94 -0.69
N PHE A 16 -57.90 11.23 -0.63
CA PHE A 16 -56.66 11.79 -1.25
C PHE A 16 -55.52 12.07 -0.26
N THR A 17 -55.63 11.68 0.98
CA THR A 17 -54.56 11.93 1.97
C THR A 17 -53.72 10.69 2.30
N ALA A 18 -53.80 9.61 1.52
CA ALA A 18 -53.06 8.40 1.78
C ALA A 18 -52.05 8.09 0.64
N CYS A 19 -51.32 9.07 0.17
CA CYS A 19 -49.99 8.89 -0.35
C CYS A 19 -49.03 9.65 0.55
N GLU A 20 -48.69 9.07 1.70
CA GLU A 20 -47.36 9.30 2.22
C GLU A 20 -46.42 8.68 1.18
N ASP A 21 -45.70 9.54 0.45
CA ASP A 21 -44.49 9.14 -0.24
C ASP A 21 -43.61 8.47 0.82
N GLU A 22 -43.65 7.14 0.92
CA GLU A 22 -42.58 6.42 1.55
C GLU A 22 -41.34 6.77 0.72
N LYS A 23 -40.65 7.81 1.17
CA LYS A 23 -39.33 8.15 0.64
C LYS A 23 -38.48 6.93 0.88
N SER A 24 -38.31 6.11 -0.15
CA SER A 24 -37.32 5.03 -0.12
C SER A 24 -36.03 5.64 0.42
N PRO A 25 -35.40 5.02 1.41
CA PRO A 25 -34.17 5.58 1.98
C PRO A 25 -33.16 5.76 0.83
N VAL A 26 -32.73 6.99 0.63
CA VAL A 26 -31.73 7.33 -0.37
C VAL A 26 -30.39 6.84 0.13
N MET A 27 -29.68 6.04 -0.67
CA MET A 27 -28.32 5.66 -0.38
C MET A 27 -27.41 6.87 -0.57
N GLU A 28 -26.85 7.38 0.55
CA GLU A 28 -25.95 8.52 0.57
C GLU A 28 -24.88 8.32 1.63
N LEU A 29 -23.65 8.73 1.35
CA LEU A 29 -22.55 8.61 2.31
C LEU A 29 -22.84 9.48 3.56
N GLN A 30 -23.18 8.83 4.68
CA GLN A 30 -23.41 9.47 5.96
C GLN A 30 -22.12 9.61 6.77
N LYS A 31 -21.25 8.61 6.68
CA LYS A 31 -19.96 8.58 7.36
C LYS A 31 -18.92 7.92 6.48
N ALA A 32 -17.84 8.63 6.18
CA ALA A 32 -16.69 8.09 5.48
C ALA A 32 -15.92 7.10 6.37
N SER A 33 -15.26 6.13 5.75
CA SER A 33 -14.27 5.29 6.41
C SER A 33 -13.11 6.14 6.92
N ALA A 34 -12.48 5.74 8.00
CA ALA A 34 -11.29 6.40 8.54
C ALA A 34 -10.27 5.35 8.98
N PHE A 35 -9.01 5.52 8.60
CA PHE A 35 -7.93 4.65 9.06
C PHE A 35 -7.72 4.77 10.58
N GLU A 36 -7.39 3.64 11.20
CA GLU A 36 -6.76 3.63 12.50
C GLU A 36 -5.27 3.98 12.33
N PRO A 37 -4.70 4.86 13.18
CA PRO A 37 -3.30 5.24 13.05
C PRO A 37 -2.38 4.06 13.34
N PHE A 38 -1.24 3.99 12.65
CA PHE A 38 -0.19 3.04 12.99
C PHE A 38 0.43 3.37 14.35
N SER A 39 0.88 2.34 15.07
CA SER A 39 1.60 2.51 16.35
C SER A 39 2.99 3.12 16.16
N GLN A 40 3.56 3.00 14.96
CA GLN A 40 4.82 3.63 14.53
C GLN A 40 4.68 4.12 13.09
N SER A 41 5.47 5.13 12.71
CA SER A 41 5.42 5.75 11.39
C SER A 41 6.69 5.57 10.57
N ASP A 42 7.73 4.96 11.13
CA ASP A 42 9.00 4.71 10.46
C ASP A 42 9.32 3.21 10.47
N PHE A 43 9.63 2.65 9.30
CA PHE A 43 9.91 1.23 9.09
C PHE A 43 11.23 1.05 8.35
N THR A 44 12.08 0.15 8.82
CA THR A 44 13.24 -0.33 8.09
C THR A 44 13.09 -1.82 7.83
N PHE A 45 13.05 -2.18 6.55
CA PHE A 45 12.93 -3.56 6.13
C PHE A 45 14.29 -4.15 5.80
N ASN A 46 14.44 -5.41 6.13
CA ASN A 46 15.62 -6.20 5.84
C ASN A 46 15.24 -7.69 5.72
N ASP A 47 16.19 -8.52 5.37
CA ASP A 47 15.97 -9.96 5.18
C ASP A 47 15.54 -10.66 6.48
N GLU A 48 16.09 -10.24 7.62
CA GLU A 48 15.80 -10.83 8.93
C GLU A 48 14.35 -10.58 9.37
N ASN A 49 13.78 -9.41 9.02
CA ASN A 49 12.42 -9.04 9.42
C ASN A 49 11.38 -9.22 8.29
N ALA A 50 11.77 -9.72 7.12
CA ALA A 50 10.89 -9.86 5.95
C ALA A 50 9.66 -10.73 6.22
N ALA A 51 9.81 -11.78 7.01
CA ALA A 51 8.72 -12.69 7.39
C ALA A 51 7.83 -12.14 8.52
N ALA A 52 8.26 -11.10 9.23
CA ALA A 52 7.48 -10.48 10.30
C ALA A 52 6.24 -9.76 9.73
N GLU A 53 5.20 -9.65 10.55
CA GLU A 53 3.98 -8.95 10.17
C GLU A 53 4.24 -7.43 10.12
N PHE A 54 3.82 -6.80 9.02
CA PHE A 54 3.64 -5.36 8.94
C PHE A 54 2.42 -4.97 9.80
N PRO A 55 2.37 -3.79 10.42
CA PRO A 55 1.18 -3.37 11.15
C PRO A 55 -0.09 -3.52 10.32
N GLU A 56 -1.10 -4.15 10.90
CA GLU A 56 -2.38 -4.35 10.23
C GLU A 56 -2.98 -3.00 9.83
N ILE A 57 -3.30 -2.86 8.55
CA ILE A 57 -3.96 -1.67 8.00
C ILE A 57 -5.44 -1.80 8.30
N LYS A 58 -5.96 -1.01 9.26
CA LYS A 58 -7.35 -1.06 9.72
C LYS A 58 -8.08 0.25 9.48
N TRP A 59 -9.38 0.17 9.31
CA TRP A 59 -10.25 1.32 9.17
C TRP A 59 -11.66 1.07 9.72
N THR A 60 -12.39 2.14 9.96
CA THR A 60 -13.81 2.07 10.32
C THR A 60 -14.65 1.87 9.06
N ALA A 61 -15.75 1.13 9.15
CA ALA A 61 -16.66 0.95 8.02
C ALA A 61 -17.29 2.29 7.58
N ALA A 62 -17.49 2.46 6.27
CA ALA A 62 -18.30 3.54 5.74
C ALA A 62 -19.79 3.27 6.03
N ASP A 63 -20.55 4.33 6.28
CA ASP A 63 -22.00 4.26 6.46
C ASP A 63 -22.69 5.06 5.34
N TYR A 64 -23.54 4.38 4.59
CA TYR A 64 -24.31 4.97 3.50
C TYR A 64 -25.78 5.19 3.86
N GLY A 65 -26.13 5.19 5.15
CA GLY A 65 -27.50 5.43 5.65
C GLY A 65 -28.47 4.27 5.38
N VAL A 66 -28.05 3.26 4.66
CA VAL A 66 -28.81 2.03 4.37
C VAL A 66 -27.88 0.81 4.49
N LYS A 67 -28.47 -0.35 4.75
CA LYS A 67 -27.70 -1.60 4.76
C LYS A 67 -27.23 -1.92 3.34
N ALA A 68 -25.96 -1.72 3.06
CA ALA A 68 -25.34 -1.98 1.77
C ALA A 68 -24.08 -2.85 1.93
N VAL A 69 -23.72 -3.56 0.87
CA VAL A 69 -22.40 -4.18 0.76
C VAL A 69 -21.42 -3.08 0.34
N VAL A 70 -20.39 -2.89 1.16
CA VAL A 70 -19.32 -1.91 0.90
C VAL A 70 -18.04 -2.65 0.55
N ASN A 71 -17.42 -2.31 -0.55
CA ASN A 71 -16.10 -2.75 -0.95
C ASN A 71 -15.11 -1.60 -0.79
N TYR A 72 -13.87 -1.95 -0.47
CA TYR A 72 -12.80 -1.01 -0.21
C TYR A 72 -11.62 -1.29 -1.13
N ASP A 73 -11.20 -0.28 -1.89
CA ASP A 73 -9.92 -0.29 -2.59
C ASP A 73 -8.89 0.40 -1.71
N VAL A 74 -7.78 -0.28 -1.47
CA VAL A 74 -6.65 0.25 -0.70
C VAL A 74 -5.45 0.35 -1.63
N THR A 75 -4.88 1.53 -1.76
CA THR A 75 -3.75 1.80 -2.65
C THR A 75 -2.56 2.32 -1.87
N LEU A 76 -1.35 2.05 -2.37
CA LEU A 76 -0.08 2.59 -1.87
C LEU A 76 0.49 3.54 -2.91
N THR A 77 0.84 4.74 -2.50
CA THR A 77 1.50 5.75 -3.33
C THR A 77 2.89 6.05 -2.77
N ASN A 78 3.90 6.10 -3.63
CA ASN A 78 5.20 6.66 -3.29
C ASN A 78 5.15 8.18 -3.54
N ASP A 79 5.25 8.97 -2.47
CA ASP A 79 5.08 10.43 -2.54
C ASP A 79 6.18 11.14 -3.35
N ALA A 80 7.35 10.50 -3.51
CA ALA A 80 8.47 11.07 -4.26
C ALA A 80 8.23 11.09 -5.78
N ASN A 81 7.40 10.19 -6.32
CA ASN A 81 7.18 10.03 -7.77
C ASN A 81 5.71 9.89 -8.16
N ALA A 82 4.80 9.94 -7.19
CA ALA A 82 3.35 9.77 -7.33
C ALA A 82 2.90 8.44 -7.99
N LYS A 83 3.77 7.43 -8.07
CA LYS A 83 3.39 6.10 -8.53
C LYS A 83 2.54 5.40 -7.48
N THR A 84 1.47 4.76 -7.95
CA THR A 84 0.49 4.08 -7.09
C THR A 84 0.33 2.63 -7.49
N VAL A 85 0.12 1.76 -6.49
CA VAL A 85 -0.22 0.35 -6.69
C VAL A 85 -1.41 -0.02 -5.80
N LEU A 86 -2.27 -0.91 -6.29
CA LEU A 86 -3.36 -1.49 -5.50
C LEU A 86 -2.75 -2.48 -4.49
N LEU A 87 -2.96 -2.25 -3.19
CA LEU A 87 -2.63 -3.18 -2.11
C LEU A 87 -3.65 -4.31 -2.02
N GLY A 88 -4.93 -3.97 -2.19
CA GLY A 88 -6.01 -4.95 -2.19
C GLY A 88 -7.38 -4.32 -2.35
N GLU A 89 -8.32 -5.18 -2.75
CA GLU A 89 -9.76 -4.91 -2.78
C GLU A 89 -10.43 -5.89 -1.82
N THR A 90 -11.28 -5.38 -0.92
CA THR A 90 -11.88 -6.20 0.14
C THR A 90 -13.23 -5.67 0.61
N GLY A 91 -14.10 -6.57 1.06
CA GLY A 91 -15.33 -6.23 1.79
C GLY A 91 -15.14 -6.17 3.33
N THR A 92 -13.93 -6.43 3.83
CA THR A 92 -13.59 -6.32 5.26
C THR A 92 -13.01 -4.95 5.57
N THR A 93 -12.76 -4.66 6.84
CA THR A 93 -12.21 -3.37 7.30
C THR A 93 -10.75 -3.47 7.70
N SER A 94 -10.03 -4.43 7.16
CA SER A 94 -8.58 -4.54 7.37
C SER A 94 -7.87 -5.30 6.25
N LEU A 95 -6.56 -5.02 6.11
CA LEU A 95 -5.62 -5.78 5.30
C LEU A 95 -4.37 -6.12 6.12
N LYS A 96 -3.81 -7.30 5.84
CA LYS A 96 -2.59 -7.79 6.48
C LYS A 96 -1.52 -8.10 5.44
N PHE A 97 -0.29 -7.74 5.77
CA PHE A 97 0.89 -8.00 4.96
C PHE A 97 2.04 -8.43 5.86
N THR A 98 2.99 -9.18 5.30
CA THR A 98 4.32 -9.26 5.88
C THR A 98 5.17 -8.07 5.43
N ASN A 99 6.26 -7.80 6.13
CA ASN A 99 7.22 -6.76 5.72
C ASN A 99 7.78 -7.03 4.31
N GLY A 100 8.06 -8.28 3.96
CA GLY A 100 8.51 -8.66 2.62
C GLY A 100 7.46 -8.41 1.52
N GLN A 101 6.17 -8.66 1.82
CA GLN A 101 5.09 -8.33 0.90
C GLN A 101 4.97 -6.80 0.71
N MET A 102 5.05 -6.03 1.80
CA MET A 102 5.02 -4.57 1.74
C MET A 102 6.24 -4.03 0.99
N ASN A 103 7.44 -4.57 1.24
CA ASN A 103 8.66 -4.25 0.48
C ASN A 103 8.48 -4.46 -1.03
N THR A 104 7.84 -5.55 -1.43
CA THR A 104 7.52 -5.82 -2.84
C THR A 104 6.57 -4.77 -3.43
N MET A 105 5.57 -4.31 -2.66
CA MET A 105 4.67 -3.25 -3.12
C MET A 105 5.38 -1.90 -3.26
N MET A 106 6.31 -1.59 -2.35
CA MET A 106 7.15 -0.38 -2.45
C MET A 106 8.05 -0.41 -3.69
N ALA A 107 8.65 -1.55 -4.03
CA ALA A 107 9.43 -1.69 -5.25
C ALA A 107 8.59 -1.44 -6.51
N LYS A 108 7.33 -1.91 -6.56
CA LYS A 108 6.40 -1.66 -7.68
C LYS A 108 6.10 -0.17 -7.88
N VAL A 109 6.11 0.63 -6.82
CA VAL A 109 5.93 2.08 -6.91
C VAL A 109 7.27 2.84 -7.04
N GLY A 110 8.35 2.12 -7.36
CA GLY A 110 9.64 2.70 -7.71
C GLY A 110 10.45 3.18 -6.52
N ALA A 111 10.29 2.56 -5.37
CA ALA A 111 11.20 2.77 -4.25
C ALA A 111 12.46 1.89 -4.43
N TYR A 112 13.63 2.49 -4.25
CA TYR A 112 14.92 1.81 -4.35
C TYR A 112 15.40 1.33 -2.98
N PRO A 113 16.04 0.17 -2.90
CA PRO A 113 16.62 -0.35 -1.68
C PRO A 113 17.58 0.63 -1.00
N GLY A 114 17.57 0.63 0.35
CA GLY A 114 18.46 1.44 1.16
C GLY A 114 18.12 2.94 1.22
N GLN A 115 17.10 3.40 0.50
CA GLN A 115 16.64 4.79 0.52
C GLN A 115 15.32 4.91 1.26
N THR A 116 15.16 5.94 2.09
CA THR A 116 13.94 6.20 2.83
C THR A 116 12.97 7.05 2.02
N TYR A 117 11.72 6.61 1.94
CA TYR A 117 10.63 7.31 1.23
C TYR A 117 9.45 7.56 2.16
N ASN A 118 8.68 8.60 1.85
CA ASN A 118 7.33 8.76 2.38
C ASN A 118 6.34 8.03 1.47
N PHE A 119 5.42 7.31 2.10
CA PHE A 119 4.34 6.60 1.43
C PHE A 119 3.00 7.03 1.98
N THR A 120 2.02 7.12 1.10
CA THR A 120 0.63 7.36 1.44
C THR A 120 -0.21 6.14 1.09
N ILE A 121 -0.94 5.60 2.06
CA ILE A 121 -1.99 4.61 1.82
C ILE A 121 -3.31 5.37 1.71
N THR A 122 -4.05 5.13 0.63
CA THR A 122 -5.35 5.74 0.39
C THR A 122 -6.42 4.65 0.35
N LEU A 123 -7.56 4.94 0.97
CA LEU A 123 -8.73 4.08 1.04
C LEU A 123 -9.88 4.70 0.24
N THR A 124 -10.49 3.94 -0.64
CA THR A 124 -11.71 4.31 -1.36
C THR A 124 -12.80 3.31 -1.02
N SER A 125 -13.91 3.77 -0.44
CA SER A 125 -15.09 2.95 -0.20
C SER A 125 -16.06 3.04 -1.37
N LYS A 126 -16.65 1.90 -1.77
CA LYS A 126 -17.60 1.77 -2.86
C LYS A 126 -18.84 1.02 -2.39
N ALA A 127 -20.02 1.62 -2.58
CA ALA A 127 -21.29 0.96 -2.37
C ALA A 127 -22.15 1.22 -3.59
N TYR A 128 -22.43 0.20 -4.42
CA TYR A 128 -23.07 0.39 -5.70
C TYR A 128 -22.30 1.39 -6.58
N ASP A 129 -22.99 2.42 -7.10
CA ASP A 129 -22.40 3.49 -7.92
C ASP A 129 -21.80 4.63 -7.08
N LEU A 130 -21.93 4.56 -5.75
CA LEU A 130 -21.41 5.59 -4.85
C LEU A 130 -19.97 5.26 -4.45
N THR A 131 -19.08 6.18 -4.74
CA THR A 131 -17.67 6.10 -4.35
C THR A 131 -17.37 7.27 -3.42
N ALA A 132 -16.86 6.98 -2.21
CA ALA A 132 -16.41 8.03 -1.29
C ALA A 132 -15.19 8.77 -1.87
N ASP A 133 -15.02 10.04 -1.48
CA ASP A 133 -13.83 10.80 -1.83
C ASP A 133 -12.59 10.18 -1.17
N PRO A 134 -11.62 9.65 -1.94
CA PRO A 134 -10.43 9.02 -1.41
C PRO A 134 -9.51 10.00 -0.65
N ALA A 135 -9.60 11.30 -0.94
CA ALA A 135 -8.76 12.31 -0.32
C ALA A 135 -9.02 12.47 1.20
N SER A 136 -10.18 12.07 1.68
CA SER A 136 -10.52 12.12 3.12
C SER A 136 -10.03 10.91 3.92
N ASN A 137 -9.47 9.89 3.26
CA ASN A 137 -9.13 8.60 3.86
C ASN A 137 -7.70 8.19 3.49
N SER A 138 -6.72 8.83 4.12
CA SER A 138 -5.32 8.50 3.90
C SER A 138 -4.54 8.42 5.21
N ILE A 139 -3.49 7.58 5.20
CA ILE A 139 -2.50 7.46 6.27
C ILE A 139 -1.12 7.45 5.65
N THR A 140 -0.17 8.13 6.28
CA THR A 140 1.21 8.24 5.79
C THR A 140 2.18 7.52 6.71
N PHE A 141 3.26 7.02 6.14
CA PHE A 141 4.38 6.44 6.88
C PHE A 141 5.68 6.59 6.07
N LYS A 142 6.81 6.41 6.75
CA LYS A 142 8.12 6.33 6.12
C LYS A 142 8.60 4.91 6.10
N ALA A 143 9.30 4.52 5.04
CA ALA A 143 9.95 3.22 5.00
C ALA A 143 11.22 3.23 4.18
N THR A 144 12.17 2.39 4.59
CA THR A 144 13.38 2.07 3.86
C THR A 144 13.27 0.63 3.38
N PRO A 145 13.03 0.39 2.08
CA PRO A 145 12.98 -0.96 1.51
C PRO A 145 14.38 -1.57 1.41
N PHE A 146 14.43 -2.90 1.25
CA PHE A 146 15.66 -3.66 1.02
C PHE A 146 15.60 -4.41 -0.31
N ASP A 147 16.75 -4.86 -0.80
CA ASP A 147 16.83 -5.75 -1.95
C ASP A 147 16.81 -7.21 -1.49
N PRO A 148 15.71 -7.96 -1.72
CA PRO A 148 15.63 -9.37 -1.32
C PRO A 148 16.57 -10.28 -2.13
N ASN A 149 17.19 -9.76 -3.21
CA ASN A 149 18.14 -10.47 -4.04
C ASN A 149 19.56 -9.92 -3.88
N ALA A 150 19.78 -9.05 -2.89
CA ALA A 150 21.12 -8.56 -2.60
C ALA A 150 22.03 -9.76 -2.31
N VAL A 151 23.05 -9.89 -3.11
CA VAL A 151 24.09 -10.90 -2.88
C VAL A 151 25.14 -10.23 -1.99
N ASP A 152 25.34 -10.82 -0.82
CA ASP A 152 26.45 -10.44 0.03
C ASP A 152 27.75 -10.98 -0.61
N TRP A 153 28.38 -10.12 -1.39
CA TRP A 153 29.64 -10.43 -2.06
C TRP A 153 30.76 -10.45 -1.03
N LYS A 154 30.95 -11.60 -0.38
CA LYS A 154 32.06 -11.82 0.56
C LYS A 154 33.42 -11.86 -0.12
N PHE A 155 33.43 -11.87 -1.45
CA PHE A 155 34.65 -11.99 -2.24
C PHE A 155 34.58 -11.10 -3.48
N ALA A 156 35.70 -10.49 -3.81
CA ALA A 156 35.94 -9.80 -5.09
C ALA A 156 37.15 -10.38 -5.78
N TYR A 157 37.16 -10.36 -7.11
CA TYR A 157 38.28 -10.81 -7.89
C TYR A 157 38.99 -9.60 -8.52
N VAL A 158 40.31 -9.55 -8.37
CA VAL A 158 41.13 -8.54 -9.05
C VAL A 158 41.87 -9.22 -10.19
N ALA A 159 41.43 -8.98 -11.42
CA ALA A 159 42.14 -9.42 -12.61
C ALA A 159 43.39 -8.54 -12.83
N VAL A 160 44.47 -9.16 -13.26
CA VAL A 160 45.75 -8.50 -13.57
C VAL A 160 46.14 -8.76 -15.03
N GLY A 161 47.09 -8.00 -15.56
CA GLY A 161 47.60 -8.18 -16.90
C GLY A 161 46.96 -7.33 -17.99
N TYR A 162 46.95 -6.00 -17.80
CA TYR A 162 46.57 -5.10 -18.89
C TYR A 162 47.54 -5.20 -20.09
N PRO A 163 47.05 -5.30 -21.37
CA PRO A 163 45.64 -5.19 -21.78
C PRO A 163 44.85 -6.50 -21.80
N ASP A 164 45.45 -7.64 -21.55
CA ASP A 164 44.89 -8.98 -21.77
C ASP A 164 44.31 -9.61 -20.49
N TRP A 165 43.83 -8.82 -19.58
CA TRP A 165 43.22 -9.20 -18.30
C TRP A 165 43.09 -10.71 -18.05
N ASP A 166 43.93 -11.27 -17.16
CA ASP A 166 43.89 -12.69 -16.81
C ASP A 166 42.88 -12.96 -15.69
N TYR A 167 41.68 -13.41 -16.10
CA TYR A 167 40.62 -13.77 -15.14
C TYR A 167 40.85 -15.17 -14.52
N MET A 168 41.67 -16.00 -15.10
CA MET A 168 41.92 -17.36 -14.59
C MET A 168 42.89 -17.32 -13.37
N ASN A 169 43.74 -16.32 -13.31
CA ASN A 169 44.68 -16.10 -12.22
C ASN A 169 44.34 -14.83 -11.42
N ALA A 170 43.05 -14.41 -11.41
CA ALA A 170 42.62 -13.28 -10.66
C ALA A 170 42.84 -13.47 -9.12
N TYR A 171 43.31 -12.45 -8.45
CA TYR A 171 43.44 -12.47 -6.99
C TYR A 171 42.08 -12.39 -6.33
N LEU A 172 41.88 -13.23 -5.30
CA LEU A 172 40.66 -13.22 -4.48
C LEU A 172 40.84 -12.28 -3.31
N LEU A 173 39.96 -11.30 -3.21
CA LEU A 173 39.85 -10.43 -2.04
C LEU A 173 38.62 -10.85 -1.24
N GLY A 174 38.72 -10.88 0.09
CA GLY A 174 37.62 -11.18 0.97
C GLY A 174 37.16 -9.94 1.76
N ASP A 175 35.91 -9.93 2.16
CA ASP A 175 35.33 -9.01 3.12
C ASP A 175 34.89 -9.84 4.35
N PRO A 176 35.82 -10.14 5.27
CA PRO A 176 35.55 -11.08 6.35
C PRO A 176 34.66 -10.50 7.47
N ASP A 177 34.58 -9.20 7.59
CA ASP A 177 33.80 -8.47 8.61
C ASP A 177 32.53 -7.79 8.07
N GLY A 178 32.33 -7.83 6.73
CA GLY A 178 31.12 -7.31 6.09
C GLY A 178 31.04 -5.79 6.08
N ASP A 179 32.18 -5.08 6.17
CA ASP A 179 32.21 -3.61 6.18
C ASP A 179 32.25 -2.98 4.77
N GLY A 180 32.27 -3.81 3.73
CA GLY A 180 32.37 -3.39 2.31
C GLY A 180 33.81 -3.11 1.87
N VAL A 181 34.80 -3.36 2.70
CA VAL A 181 36.22 -3.22 2.38
C VAL A 181 36.82 -4.59 2.06
N TYR A 182 37.15 -4.81 0.81
CA TYR A 182 37.72 -6.09 0.33
C TYR A 182 39.24 -6.10 0.53
N GLN A 183 39.75 -7.09 1.24
CA GLN A 183 41.14 -7.22 1.62
C GLN A 183 41.72 -8.55 1.13
N GLY A 184 42.97 -8.55 0.69
CA GLY A 184 43.68 -9.73 0.25
C GLY A 184 45.14 -9.48 -0.08
N TYR A 185 45.86 -10.54 -0.37
CA TYR A 185 47.26 -10.46 -0.80
C TYR A 185 47.35 -10.71 -2.30
N ALA A 186 47.86 -9.72 -3.02
CA ALA A 186 48.26 -9.88 -4.41
C ALA A 186 49.79 -9.89 -4.49
N ASN A 187 50.32 -10.94 -5.10
CA ASN A 187 51.76 -11.01 -5.33
C ASN A 187 52.03 -10.45 -6.75
N PHE A 188 52.58 -9.30 -6.82
CA PHE A 188 53.00 -8.68 -8.09
C PHE A 188 54.48 -9.03 -8.28
N ASP A 189 54.78 -9.95 -9.17
CA ASP A 189 56.16 -10.25 -9.53
C ASP A 189 56.82 -9.01 -10.13
N ALA A 190 57.95 -8.63 -9.60
CA ALA A 190 58.69 -7.43 -10.00
C ALA A 190 59.15 -7.42 -11.46
N ASP A 191 59.09 -8.60 -12.10
CA ASP A 191 59.52 -8.78 -13.47
C ASP A 191 58.41 -8.55 -14.53
N GLY A 192 57.19 -8.25 -14.09
CA GLY A 192 56.02 -7.98 -14.94
C GLY A 192 55.85 -6.53 -15.38
N ALA A 193 56.74 -5.65 -15.05
CA ALA A 193 56.67 -4.25 -15.43
C ALA A 193 57.42 -4.04 -16.77
N SER A 194 56.75 -4.37 -17.86
CA SER A 194 57.13 -3.92 -19.18
C SER A 194 55.94 -3.44 -19.97
#